data_24d637909a94cb22d5fbc0b5059c7081
#
_entry.id   24d637909a94cb22d5fbc0b5059c7081
#
_cell.length_a   1.000
_cell.length_b   1.000
_cell.length_c   1.000
_cell.angle_alpha   90.00
_cell.angle_beta   90.00
_cell.angle_gamma   90.00
#
_symmetry.space_group_name_H-M   'P 1'
#
loop_
_entity.id
_entity.type
_entity.pdbx_description
1 polymer ?
#
loop_
_entity_poly.entity_id
_entity_poly.type
_entity_poly.pdbx_seq_one_letter_code
_entity_poly.pdbx_strand_id
1 'polypeptide(L)'
;LFHFGYPTLMQNMYRNQGEEMARMFRQIKKGGTAISLDMAAIDPASKAAGADWKGILGNILPYVDFFAPSIEELGYMLDRPLYCKWQEKAGGEDVTGILSLEEDVKPLAARALSMGTRCVLLKCGAAGMYLKTAPEPVWREFLPGFTGWNDISHFEDSYVPDCILSGTGAGDTSIAAFIKAMLDGCGPLECVRLAAATGASCVTAYDALSGLLSFEELRQKMEAGWEKQNI
;
A
#
# COMPACT_ATOMS: atom_id res chain seq x y z
N LEU A 1 3.57 16.65 -1.72
CA LEU A 1 2.74 15.47 -1.40
C LEU A 1 2.36 15.50 0.08
N PHE A 2 1.12 15.19 0.40
CA PHE A 2 0.62 15.00 1.76
C PHE A 2 0.37 13.50 1.97
N HIS A 3 1.04 12.90 2.95
CA HIS A 3 0.81 11.52 3.35
C HIS A 3 -0.05 11.47 4.60
N PHE A 4 -1.10 10.64 4.60
CA PHE A 4 -1.98 10.42 5.73
C PHE A 4 -2.05 8.93 6.05
N GLY A 5 -1.70 8.58 7.29
CA GLY A 5 -1.71 7.19 7.75
C GLY A 5 -2.77 6.94 8.83
N TYR A 6 -3.27 5.71 8.85
CA TYR A 6 -4.04 5.11 9.95
C TYR A 6 -5.37 5.77 10.33
N PRO A 7 -6.19 6.21 9.34
CA PRO A 7 -7.51 6.78 9.65
C PRO A 7 -8.43 5.81 10.41
N THR A 8 -8.19 4.50 10.29
CA THR A 8 -8.91 3.45 11.01
C THR A 8 -8.81 3.57 12.53
N LEU A 9 -7.74 4.20 13.03
CA LEU A 9 -7.53 4.45 14.47
C LEU A 9 -8.14 5.77 14.94
N MET A 10 -8.68 6.60 14.04
CA MET A 10 -9.16 7.93 14.32
C MET A 10 -10.68 8.03 14.10
N GLN A 11 -11.48 7.87 15.15
CA GLN A 11 -12.95 7.84 15.05
C GLN A 11 -13.54 8.99 14.23
N ASN A 12 -12.97 10.20 14.34
CA ASN A 12 -13.45 11.35 13.59
C ASN A 12 -13.26 11.21 12.07
N MET A 13 -12.28 10.40 11.63
CA MET A 13 -11.96 10.23 10.21
C MET A 13 -12.88 9.22 9.51
N TYR A 14 -13.45 8.24 10.24
CA TYR A 14 -14.31 7.23 9.63
C TYR A 14 -15.81 7.37 9.99
N ARG A 15 -16.18 8.15 11.04
CA ARG A 15 -17.59 8.42 11.32
C ARG A 15 -18.27 9.19 10.17
N ASN A 16 -19.61 9.11 10.11
CA ASN A 16 -20.40 9.81 9.09
C ASN A 16 -19.88 9.55 7.67
N GLN A 17 -19.63 8.29 7.32
CA GLN A 17 -19.14 7.89 6.00
C GLN A 17 -17.80 8.56 5.60
N GLY A 18 -16.93 8.89 6.56
CA GLY A 18 -15.65 9.52 6.30
C GLY A 18 -15.71 10.99 5.88
N GLU A 19 -16.80 11.69 6.21
CA GLU A 19 -17.04 13.08 5.77
C GLU A 19 -15.91 14.03 6.16
N GLU A 20 -15.38 13.92 7.38
CA GLU A 20 -14.29 14.77 7.85
C GLU A 20 -12.98 14.53 7.07
N MET A 21 -12.66 13.27 6.81
CA MET A 21 -11.50 12.90 5.99
C MET A 21 -11.66 13.39 4.55
N ALA A 22 -12.86 13.21 3.96
CA ALA A 22 -13.16 13.72 2.63
C ALA A 22 -13.09 15.26 2.56
N ARG A 23 -13.53 15.95 3.61
CA ARG A 23 -13.43 17.42 3.72
C ARG A 23 -11.97 17.87 3.77
N MET A 24 -11.15 17.21 4.58
CA MET A 24 -9.71 17.45 4.68
C MET A 24 -9.03 17.24 3.33
N PHE A 25 -9.25 16.11 2.68
CA PHE A 25 -8.64 15.80 1.38
C PHE A 25 -9.06 16.78 0.29
N ARG A 26 -10.34 17.17 0.23
CA ARG A 26 -10.80 18.21 -0.70
C ARG A 26 -10.07 19.53 -0.50
N GLN A 27 -9.81 19.91 0.74
CA GLN A 27 -9.12 21.16 1.04
C GLN A 27 -7.64 21.10 0.61
N ILE A 28 -6.97 19.96 0.83
CA ILE A 28 -5.59 19.72 0.39
C ILE A 28 -5.50 19.75 -1.14
N LYS A 29 -6.44 19.11 -1.84
CA LYS A 29 -6.48 19.08 -3.30
C LYS A 29 -6.68 20.47 -3.93
N LYS A 30 -7.40 21.39 -3.28
CA LYS A 30 -7.53 22.79 -3.74
C LYS A 30 -6.18 23.51 -3.81
N GLY A 31 -5.21 23.12 -2.97
CA GLY A 31 -3.84 23.62 -2.99
C GLY A 31 -2.93 22.94 -4.02
N GLY A 32 -3.45 22.07 -4.88
CA GLY A 32 -2.66 21.34 -5.88
C GLY A 32 -1.76 20.26 -5.31
N THR A 33 -1.97 19.85 -4.04
CA THR A 33 -1.13 18.87 -3.36
C THR A 33 -1.60 17.45 -3.64
N ALA A 34 -0.69 16.55 -4.01
CA ALA A 34 -0.97 15.13 -4.13
C ALA A 34 -1.19 14.49 -2.74
N ILE A 35 -2.05 13.47 -2.69
CA ILE A 35 -2.39 12.77 -1.45
C ILE A 35 -2.01 11.30 -1.56
N SER A 36 -1.24 10.83 -0.57
CA SER A 36 -0.98 9.43 -0.30
C SER A 36 -1.74 9.01 0.96
N LEU A 37 -2.39 7.85 0.91
CA LEU A 37 -3.17 7.30 2.02
C LEU A 37 -2.71 5.88 2.33
N ASP A 38 -2.38 5.64 3.60
CA ASP A 38 -2.21 4.31 4.17
C ASP A 38 -3.33 3.99 5.16
N MET A 39 -3.54 2.71 5.41
CA MET A 39 -4.54 2.22 6.36
C MET A 39 -3.83 1.52 7.53
N ALA A 40 -4.60 1.08 8.51
CA ALA A 40 -4.13 0.14 9.51
C ALA A 40 -5.18 -0.95 9.71
N ALA A 41 -4.73 -2.10 10.16
CA ALA A 41 -5.61 -3.22 10.49
C ALA A 41 -6.71 -2.77 11.45
N ILE A 42 -7.92 -3.26 11.20
CA ILE A 42 -9.09 -2.92 12.01
C ILE A 42 -9.24 -3.96 13.11
N ASP A 43 -9.08 -3.54 14.36
CA ASP A 43 -9.39 -4.37 15.52
C ASP A 43 -10.89 -4.71 15.50
N PRO A 44 -11.27 -6.01 15.46
CA PRO A 44 -12.65 -6.45 15.49
C PRO A 44 -13.44 -5.98 16.73
N ALA A 45 -12.76 -5.68 17.83
CA ALA A 45 -13.38 -5.16 19.05
C ALA A 45 -13.55 -3.63 19.04
N SER A 46 -12.97 -2.93 18.06
CA SER A 46 -13.05 -1.48 17.95
C SER A 46 -14.35 -1.00 17.29
N LYS A 47 -14.67 0.29 17.50
CA LYS A 47 -15.80 0.93 16.79
C LYS A 47 -15.60 0.97 15.27
N ALA A 48 -14.36 0.94 14.81
CA ALA A 48 -14.03 0.91 13.39
C ALA A 48 -14.50 -0.38 12.70
N ALA A 49 -14.65 -1.48 13.43
CA ALA A 49 -15.13 -2.76 12.90
C ALA A 49 -16.57 -2.69 12.35
N GLY A 50 -17.42 -1.82 12.93
CA GLY A 50 -18.79 -1.61 12.51
C GLY A 50 -18.99 -0.51 11.45
N ALA A 51 -17.92 0.14 10.99
CA ALA A 51 -18.03 1.21 9.99
C ALA A 51 -18.24 0.64 8.57
N ASP A 52 -18.97 1.39 7.75
CA ASP A 52 -19.12 1.07 6.32
C ASP A 52 -17.88 1.51 5.53
N TRP A 53 -16.82 0.73 5.62
CA TRP A 53 -15.54 1.04 4.98
C TRP A 53 -15.64 1.14 3.47
N LYS A 54 -16.52 0.35 2.83
CA LYS A 54 -16.74 0.44 1.39
C LYS A 54 -17.34 1.80 1.01
N GLY A 55 -18.32 2.29 1.76
CA GLY A 55 -18.88 3.63 1.56
C GLY A 55 -17.86 4.72 1.85
N ILE A 56 -17.10 4.59 2.95
CA ILE A 56 -16.01 5.53 3.31
C ILE A 56 -14.98 5.62 2.19
N LEU A 57 -14.45 4.49 1.72
CA LEU A 57 -13.46 4.45 0.63
C LEU A 57 -14.03 5.08 -0.65
N GLY A 58 -15.30 4.82 -0.98
CA GLY A 58 -15.97 5.47 -2.12
C GLY A 58 -16.02 6.99 -2.03
N ASN A 59 -16.13 7.53 -0.81
CA ASN A 59 -16.15 8.97 -0.58
C ASN A 59 -14.77 9.64 -0.60
N ILE A 60 -13.69 8.91 -0.28
CA ILE A 60 -12.36 9.50 -0.10
C ILE A 60 -11.39 9.19 -1.24
N LEU A 61 -11.44 7.99 -1.83
CA LEU A 61 -10.49 7.58 -2.88
C LEU A 61 -10.48 8.48 -4.13
N PRO A 62 -11.57 9.16 -4.53
CA PRO A 62 -11.49 10.15 -5.60
C PRO A 62 -10.54 11.32 -5.36
N TYR A 63 -10.13 11.56 -4.12
CA TYR A 63 -9.16 12.60 -3.74
C TYR A 63 -7.75 12.06 -3.52
N VAL A 64 -7.60 10.73 -3.39
CA VAL A 64 -6.33 10.06 -3.09
C VAL A 64 -5.61 9.73 -4.39
N ASP A 65 -4.36 10.15 -4.51
CA ASP A 65 -3.54 9.86 -5.68
C ASP A 65 -2.81 8.52 -5.55
N PHE A 66 -2.31 8.21 -4.34
CA PHE A 66 -1.58 6.97 -4.03
C PHE A 66 -2.23 6.29 -2.83
N PHE A 67 -2.83 5.14 -3.03
CA PHE A 67 -3.46 4.35 -1.98
C PHE A 67 -2.63 3.10 -1.69
N ALA A 68 -2.13 2.96 -0.46
CA ALA A 68 -1.13 1.96 -0.09
C ALA A 68 -1.57 1.02 1.06
N PRO A 69 -2.74 0.36 1.00
CA PRO A 69 -3.19 -0.57 2.03
C PRO A 69 -2.41 -1.89 1.98
N SER A 70 -2.53 -2.71 3.04
CA SER A 70 -2.24 -4.14 2.93
C SER A 70 -3.40 -4.87 2.24
N ILE A 71 -3.13 -6.06 1.72
CA ILE A 71 -4.16 -6.92 1.11
C ILE A 71 -5.23 -7.30 2.13
N GLU A 72 -4.85 -7.55 3.37
CA GLU A 72 -5.76 -7.88 4.46
C GLU A 72 -6.67 -6.71 4.83
N GLU A 73 -6.11 -5.50 4.96
CA GLU A 73 -6.88 -4.28 5.21
C GLU A 73 -7.89 -4.04 4.10
N LEU A 74 -7.46 -4.15 2.85
CA LEU A 74 -8.32 -3.93 1.70
C LEU A 74 -9.41 -5.02 1.57
N GLY A 75 -9.06 -6.29 1.80
CA GLY A 75 -9.99 -7.40 1.84
C GLY A 75 -11.05 -7.19 2.92
N TYR A 76 -10.62 -6.84 4.14
CA TYR A 76 -11.54 -6.52 5.25
C TYR A 76 -12.52 -5.40 4.89
N MET A 77 -12.05 -4.34 4.24
CA MET A 77 -12.84 -3.15 3.93
C MET A 77 -13.76 -3.31 2.73
N LEU A 78 -13.33 -4.01 1.69
CA LEU A 78 -14.08 -4.13 0.43
C LEU A 78 -14.82 -5.45 0.28
N ASP A 79 -14.32 -6.54 0.88
CA ASP A 79 -14.87 -7.87 0.73
C ASP A 79 -14.70 -8.72 1.99
N ARG A 80 -15.45 -8.38 3.03
CA ARG A 80 -15.40 -9.07 4.32
C ARG A 80 -15.60 -10.57 4.23
N PRO A 81 -16.54 -11.10 3.40
CA PRO A 81 -16.69 -12.55 3.22
C PRO A 81 -15.44 -13.20 2.63
N LEU A 82 -14.77 -12.57 1.67
CA LEU A 82 -13.53 -13.07 1.09
C LEU A 82 -12.40 -13.06 2.13
N TYR A 83 -12.24 -11.96 2.87
CA TYR A 83 -11.30 -11.86 3.98
C TYR A 83 -11.47 -12.97 5.02
N CYS A 84 -12.72 -13.25 5.43
CA CYS A 84 -13.01 -14.34 6.38
C CYS A 84 -12.59 -15.71 5.82
N LYS A 85 -12.83 -15.98 4.54
CA LYS A 85 -12.39 -17.21 3.88
C LYS A 85 -10.87 -17.36 3.89
N TRP A 86 -10.12 -16.25 3.68
CA TRP A 86 -8.66 -16.28 3.77
C TRP A 86 -8.20 -16.63 5.18
N GLN A 87 -8.79 -16.01 6.20
CA GLN A 87 -8.45 -16.29 7.60
C GLN A 87 -8.74 -17.76 7.97
N GLU A 88 -9.87 -18.31 7.54
CA GLU A 88 -10.21 -19.72 7.74
C GLU A 88 -9.19 -20.65 7.03
N LYS A 89 -8.83 -20.35 5.78
CA LYS A 89 -7.90 -21.16 4.98
C LYS A 89 -6.48 -21.08 5.55
N ALA A 90 -6.06 -19.93 6.04
CA ALA A 90 -4.75 -19.74 6.65
C ALA A 90 -4.60 -20.44 8.00
N GLY A 91 -5.72 -20.71 8.71
CA GLY A 91 -5.70 -21.48 9.96
C GLY A 91 -4.87 -20.85 11.09
N GLY A 92 -4.69 -19.54 11.05
CA GLY A 92 -3.87 -18.78 12.02
C GLY A 92 -2.45 -18.47 11.54
N GLU A 93 -2.07 -18.96 10.35
CA GLU A 93 -0.83 -18.58 9.68
C GLU A 93 -1.00 -17.28 8.89
N ASP A 94 0.09 -16.77 8.31
CA ASP A 94 0.07 -15.57 7.46
C ASP A 94 -0.79 -15.79 6.22
N VAL A 95 -1.83 -14.96 6.09
CA VAL A 95 -2.77 -15.01 4.95
C VAL A 95 -2.05 -14.81 3.63
N THR A 96 -0.98 -14.01 3.60
CA THR A 96 -0.31 -13.65 2.36
C THR A 96 0.32 -14.84 1.63
N GLY A 97 0.69 -15.91 2.36
CA GLY A 97 1.22 -17.15 1.79
C GLY A 97 0.22 -18.03 1.03
N ILE A 98 -1.08 -17.72 1.11
CA ILE A 98 -2.14 -18.53 0.47
C ILE A 98 -2.90 -17.79 -0.63
N LEU A 99 -2.58 -16.52 -0.88
CA LEU A 99 -3.29 -15.66 -1.83
C LEU A 99 -2.87 -15.94 -3.27
N SER A 100 -3.85 -15.90 -4.16
CA SER A 100 -3.64 -15.92 -5.61
C SER A 100 -3.49 -14.50 -6.14
N LEU A 101 -2.41 -14.25 -6.90
CA LEU A 101 -2.24 -12.97 -7.58
C LEU A 101 -3.43 -12.66 -8.51
N GLU A 102 -3.91 -13.65 -9.26
CA GLU A 102 -4.97 -13.48 -10.26
C GLU A 102 -6.37 -13.40 -9.64
N GLU A 103 -6.64 -14.21 -8.62
CA GLU A 103 -7.99 -14.35 -8.07
C GLU A 103 -8.26 -13.42 -6.88
N ASP A 104 -7.22 -13.06 -6.12
CA ASP A 104 -7.35 -12.28 -4.89
C ASP A 104 -6.77 -10.87 -5.02
N VAL A 105 -5.50 -10.76 -5.41
CA VAL A 105 -4.74 -9.48 -5.37
C VAL A 105 -5.20 -8.52 -6.46
N LYS A 106 -5.15 -8.96 -7.73
CA LYS A 106 -5.52 -8.12 -8.89
C LYS A 106 -6.95 -7.60 -8.84
N PRO A 107 -7.98 -8.42 -8.52
CA PRO A 107 -9.36 -7.95 -8.45
C PRO A 107 -9.58 -6.89 -7.37
N LEU A 108 -8.97 -7.05 -6.19
CA LEU A 108 -9.10 -6.05 -5.12
C LEU A 108 -8.40 -4.74 -5.48
N ALA A 109 -7.20 -4.79 -6.04
CA ALA A 109 -6.51 -3.59 -6.50
C ALA A 109 -7.29 -2.86 -7.61
N ALA A 110 -7.84 -3.60 -8.58
CA ALA A 110 -8.69 -3.03 -9.64
C ALA A 110 -9.95 -2.38 -9.08
N ARG A 111 -10.57 -2.99 -8.07
CA ARG A 111 -11.75 -2.44 -7.39
C ARG A 111 -11.41 -1.14 -6.66
N ALA A 112 -10.30 -1.08 -5.92
CA ALA A 112 -9.85 0.16 -5.29
C ALA A 112 -9.55 1.26 -6.32
N LEU A 113 -8.88 0.91 -7.42
CA LEU A 113 -8.59 1.85 -8.51
C LEU A 113 -9.89 2.39 -9.13
N SER A 114 -10.90 1.54 -9.34
CA SER A 114 -12.21 1.94 -9.87
C SER A 114 -12.99 2.90 -8.97
N MET A 115 -12.61 2.99 -7.69
CA MET A 115 -13.18 3.96 -6.74
C MET A 115 -12.56 5.35 -6.85
N GLY A 116 -11.57 5.56 -7.75
CA GLY A 116 -11.10 6.88 -8.14
C GLY A 116 -9.68 7.24 -7.77
N THR A 117 -8.94 6.38 -7.05
CA THR A 117 -7.52 6.60 -6.83
C THR A 117 -6.71 6.40 -8.12
N ARG A 118 -5.55 7.07 -8.25
CA ARG A 118 -4.68 6.96 -9.43
C ARG A 118 -3.72 5.79 -9.37
N CYS A 119 -3.30 5.43 -8.17
CA CYS A 119 -2.32 4.38 -7.93
C CYS A 119 -2.72 3.57 -6.70
N VAL A 120 -2.66 2.25 -6.82
CA VAL A 120 -2.78 1.31 -5.70
C VAL A 120 -1.45 0.59 -5.56
N LEU A 121 -0.82 0.76 -4.40
CA LEU A 121 0.32 -0.04 -3.93
C LEU A 121 -0.19 -1.02 -2.88
N LEU A 122 -0.51 -2.23 -3.28
CA LEU A 122 -1.07 -3.24 -2.39
C LEU A 122 0.03 -4.08 -1.76
N LYS A 123 0.21 -3.92 -0.45
CA LYS A 123 1.22 -4.65 0.33
C LYS A 123 0.71 -6.08 0.58
N CYS A 124 1.49 -7.09 0.20
CA CYS A 124 1.17 -8.51 0.32
C CYS A 124 2.13 -9.25 1.27
N GLY A 125 2.50 -8.60 2.39
CA GLY A 125 3.37 -9.18 3.41
C GLY A 125 4.71 -9.68 2.85
N ALA A 126 5.09 -10.89 3.25
CA ALA A 126 6.32 -11.53 2.80
C ALA A 126 6.32 -11.85 1.30
N ALA A 127 5.16 -12.00 0.65
CA ALA A 127 5.08 -12.27 -0.78
C ALA A 127 5.59 -11.10 -1.63
N GLY A 128 5.36 -9.85 -1.19
CA GLY A 128 5.81 -8.68 -1.93
C GLY A 128 4.76 -7.59 -2.06
N MET A 129 4.71 -6.90 -3.21
CA MET A 129 3.83 -5.76 -3.44
C MET A 129 3.26 -5.76 -4.85
N TYR A 130 1.98 -5.46 -4.98
CA TYR A 130 1.34 -5.27 -6.27
C TYR A 130 1.09 -3.80 -6.54
N LEU A 131 1.62 -3.32 -7.66
CA LEU A 131 1.41 -1.97 -8.17
C LEU A 131 0.38 -1.98 -9.30
N LYS A 132 -0.72 -1.25 -9.12
CA LYS A 132 -1.72 -1.00 -10.15
C LYS A 132 -1.95 0.49 -10.31
N THR A 133 -1.88 0.99 -11.55
CA THR A 133 -2.07 2.41 -11.84
C THR A 133 -3.16 2.66 -12.87
N ALA A 134 -3.72 3.87 -12.83
CA ALA A 134 -4.75 4.32 -13.75
C ALA A 134 -4.23 4.49 -15.19
N PRO A 135 -5.11 4.47 -16.20
CA PRO A 135 -4.74 4.73 -17.60
C PRO A 135 -4.26 6.17 -17.83
N GLU A 136 -3.61 6.40 -18.96
CA GLU A 136 -2.90 7.63 -19.30
C GLU A 136 -3.68 8.95 -19.10
N PRO A 137 -4.96 9.10 -19.48
CA PRO A 137 -5.64 10.39 -19.32
C PRO A 137 -5.62 10.93 -17.90
N VAL A 138 -5.64 10.04 -16.90
CA VAL A 138 -5.61 10.39 -15.47
C VAL A 138 -4.27 10.96 -15.05
N TRP A 139 -3.16 10.48 -15.65
CA TRP A 139 -1.80 10.89 -15.31
C TRP A 139 -1.37 12.20 -15.99
N ARG A 140 -1.87 12.48 -17.18
CA ARG A 140 -1.57 13.72 -17.91
C ARG A 140 -1.91 14.98 -17.13
N GLU A 141 -2.98 14.92 -16.34
CA GLU A 141 -3.47 16.04 -15.54
C GLU A 141 -2.80 16.14 -14.17
N PHE A 142 -1.99 15.12 -13.80
CA PHE A 142 -1.48 15.00 -12.44
C PHE A 142 -0.25 15.88 -12.17
N LEU A 143 0.85 15.62 -12.87
CA LEU A 143 2.10 16.41 -12.76
C LEU A 143 2.81 16.43 -14.11
N PRO A 144 3.23 17.62 -14.60
CA PRO A 144 4.07 17.72 -15.78
C PRO A 144 5.38 16.92 -15.56
N GLY A 145 5.68 16.00 -16.48
CA GLY A 145 6.89 15.16 -16.41
C GLY A 145 6.70 13.82 -15.68
N PHE A 146 5.53 13.54 -15.11
CA PHE A 146 5.21 12.25 -14.51
C PHE A 146 4.87 11.22 -15.60
N THR A 147 5.91 10.71 -16.27
CA THR A 147 5.78 9.78 -17.40
C THR A 147 5.99 8.33 -16.97
N GLY A 148 5.39 7.38 -17.72
CA GLY A 148 5.58 5.95 -17.48
C GLY A 148 4.76 5.36 -16.32
N TRP A 149 3.83 6.12 -15.74
CA TRP A 149 2.95 5.66 -14.65
C TRP A 149 1.59 5.14 -15.12
N ASN A 150 1.33 5.18 -16.42
CA ASN A 150 0.04 4.81 -16.98
C ASN A 150 -0.12 3.29 -17.13
N ASP A 151 -1.26 2.78 -16.70
CA ASP A 151 -1.72 1.40 -16.89
C ASP A 151 -0.72 0.30 -16.46
N ILE A 152 0.00 0.55 -15.36
CA ILE A 152 0.90 -0.43 -14.76
C ILE A 152 0.08 -1.52 -14.08
N SER A 153 0.55 -2.77 -14.23
CA SER A 153 0.07 -3.96 -13.53
C SER A 153 1.28 -4.85 -13.27
N HIS A 154 1.90 -4.68 -12.11
CA HIS A 154 3.17 -5.33 -11.78
C HIS A 154 3.17 -5.86 -10.34
N PHE A 155 3.58 -7.10 -10.16
CA PHE A 155 3.88 -7.67 -8.85
C PHE A 155 5.39 -7.70 -8.65
N GLU A 156 5.86 -7.11 -7.59
CA GLU A 156 7.26 -7.13 -7.18
C GLU A 156 7.41 -8.08 -6.01
N ASP A 157 8.09 -9.20 -6.23
CA ASP A 157 8.38 -10.15 -5.16
C ASP A 157 9.26 -9.50 -4.09
N SER A 158 9.03 -9.83 -2.83
CA SER A 158 9.86 -9.40 -1.73
C SER A 158 11.25 -10.03 -1.79
N TYR A 159 12.20 -9.49 -1.06
CA TYR A 159 13.56 -10.04 -0.94
C TYR A 159 13.67 -10.91 0.30
N VAL A 160 14.53 -11.93 0.24
CA VAL A 160 14.85 -12.77 1.41
C VAL A 160 15.66 -11.93 2.41
N PRO A 161 15.13 -11.64 3.60
CA PRO A 161 15.88 -10.87 4.60
C PRO A 161 17.01 -11.73 5.20
N ASP A 162 18.10 -11.08 5.60
CA ASP A 162 19.24 -11.77 6.23
C ASP A 162 18.83 -12.46 7.55
N CYS A 163 17.87 -11.89 8.26
CA CYS A 163 17.16 -12.46 9.42
C CYS A 163 15.83 -11.75 9.60
N ILE A 164 14.91 -12.33 10.37
CA ILE A 164 13.65 -11.70 10.75
C ILE A 164 13.62 -11.55 12.25
N LEU A 165 13.70 -10.30 12.74
CA LEU A 165 13.61 -9.98 14.17
C LEU A 165 12.26 -9.35 14.52
N SER A 166 11.70 -8.50 13.65
CA SER A 166 10.39 -7.90 13.84
C SER A 166 9.77 -7.46 12.50
N GLY A 167 8.47 -7.65 12.34
CA GLY A 167 7.72 -7.08 11.21
C GLY A 167 7.28 -5.63 11.40
N THR A 168 7.55 -5.06 12.58
CA THR A 168 7.09 -3.71 12.94
C THR A 168 7.71 -2.66 12.03
N GLY A 169 6.86 -1.84 11.42
CA GLY A 169 7.28 -0.74 10.55
C GLY A 169 7.66 -1.13 9.13
N ALA A 170 7.68 -2.42 8.76
CA ALA A 170 8.03 -2.85 7.41
C ALA A 170 7.07 -2.25 6.35
N GLY A 171 5.77 -2.20 6.63
CA GLY A 171 4.79 -1.54 5.77
C GLY A 171 5.02 -0.05 5.64
N ASP A 172 5.20 0.65 6.77
CA ASP A 172 5.41 2.11 6.81
C ASP A 172 6.67 2.53 6.06
N THR A 173 7.78 1.82 6.32
CA THR A 173 9.07 2.11 5.68
C THR A 173 9.06 1.81 4.19
N SER A 174 8.33 0.77 3.77
CA SER A 174 8.10 0.48 2.35
C SER A 174 7.34 1.60 1.66
N ILE A 175 6.28 2.12 2.27
CA ILE A 175 5.53 3.25 1.72
C ILE A 175 6.41 4.51 1.68
N ALA A 176 7.16 4.77 2.73
CA ALA A 176 8.09 5.91 2.77
C ALA A 176 9.15 5.81 1.66
N ALA A 177 9.71 4.62 1.42
CA ALA A 177 10.65 4.36 0.34
C ALA A 177 10.00 4.54 -1.05
N PHE A 178 8.78 4.04 -1.25
CA PHE A 178 8.03 4.24 -2.49
C PHE A 178 7.84 5.73 -2.79
N ILE A 179 7.35 6.48 -1.81
CA ILE A 179 7.12 7.93 -1.93
C ILE A 179 8.43 8.67 -2.19
N LYS A 180 9.48 8.35 -1.44
CA LYS A 180 10.80 8.97 -1.63
C LYS A 180 11.35 8.71 -3.03
N ALA A 181 11.37 7.46 -3.49
CA ALA A 181 11.85 7.10 -4.81
C ALA A 181 11.06 7.83 -5.92
N MET A 182 9.74 7.92 -5.78
CA MET A 182 8.88 8.67 -6.68
C MET A 182 9.22 10.17 -6.71
N LEU A 183 9.44 10.79 -5.55
CA LEU A 183 9.82 12.21 -5.44
C LEU A 183 11.23 12.48 -5.96
N ASP A 184 12.12 11.49 -5.90
CA ASP A 184 13.45 11.53 -6.50
C ASP A 184 13.41 11.35 -8.04
N GLY A 185 12.22 11.08 -8.62
CA GLY A 185 12.03 10.93 -10.06
C GLY A 185 12.27 9.52 -10.60
N CYS A 186 12.33 8.50 -9.75
CA CYS A 186 12.40 7.11 -10.17
C CYS A 186 11.13 6.68 -10.91
N GLY A 187 11.28 5.77 -11.87
CA GLY A 187 10.14 5.16 -12.56
C GLY A 187 9.35 4.23 -11.64
N PRO A 188 8.08 3.90 -11.99
CA PRO A 188 7.17 3.17 -11.11
C PRO A 188 7.69 1.79 -10.68
N LEU A 189 8.35 1.05 -11.58
CA LEU A 189 8.91 -0.27 -11.26
C LEU A 189 10.10 -0.18 -10.32
N GLU A 190 10.91 0.86 -10.42
CA GLU A 190 12.00 1.08 -9.47
C GLU A 190 11.46 1.51 -8.10
N CYS A 191 10.41 2.34 -8.07
CA CYS A 191 9.76 2.73 -6.82
C CYS A 191 9.25 1.52 -6.04
N VAL A 192 8.55 0.59 -6.67
CA VAL A 192 8.03 -0.61 -6.00
C VAL A 192 9.15 -1.58 -5.62
N ARG A 193 10.21 -1.68 -6.43
CA ARG A 193 11.38 -2.50 -6.13
C ARG A 193 12.12 -1.99 -4.87
N LEU A 194 12.38 -0.69 -4.79
CA LEU A 194 12.99 -0.07 -3.61
C LEU A 194 12.09 -0.19 -2.37
N ALA A 195 10.78 -0.08 -2.54
CA ALA A 195 9.83 -0.28 -1.45
C ALA A 195 9.89 -1.71 -0.89
N ALA A 196 9.87 -2.73 -1.75
CA ALA A 196 9.97 -4.12 -1.35
C ALA A 196 11.33 -4.43 -0.67
N ALA A 197 12.42 -3.90 -1.23
CA ALA A 197 13.76 -4.04 -0.66
C ALA A 197 13.88 -3.37 0.71
N THR A 198 13.28 -2.19 0.88
CA THR A 198 13.26 -1.48 2.17
C THR A 198 12.49 -2.27 3.22
N GLY A 199 11.32 -2.82 2.88
CA GLY A 199 10.56 -3.67 3.78
C GLY A 199 11.34 -4.91 4.23
N ALA A 200 12.00 -5.59 3.30
CA ALA A 200 12.86 -6.75 3.60
C ALA A 200 14.10 -6.38 4.46
N SER A 201 14.62 -5.17 4.30
CA SER A 201 15.69 -4.64 5.15
C SER A 201 15.18 -4.28 6.55
N CYS A 202 14.01 -3.66 6.66
CA CYS A 202 13.41 -3.22 7.93
C CYS A 202 13.25 -4.37 8.93
N VAL A 203 12.83 -5.55 8.49
CA VAL A 203 12.55 -6.70 9.38
C VAL A 203 13.79 -7.30 10.04
N THR A 204 14.99 -6.85 9.67
CA THR A 204 16.27 -7.32 10.25
C THR A 204 16.61 -6.65 11.58
N ALA A 205 15.76 -5.78 12.10
CA ALA A 205 15.92 -5.14 13.40
C ALA A 205 14.63 -5.26 14.24
N TYR A 206 14.73 -4.99 15.54
CA TYR A 206 13.55 -4.97 16.43
C TYR A 206 12.70 -3.70 16.30
N ASP A 207 13.27 -2.63 15.81
CA ASP A 207 12.59 -1.36 15.56
C ASP A 207 12.48 -1.08 14.05
N ALA A 208 11.67 -0.08 13.70
CA ALA A 208 11.35 0.24 12.32
C ALA A 208 12.48 0.94 11.53
N LEU A 209 13.59 1.30 12.15
CA LEU A 209 14.60 2.17 11.53
C LEU A 209 16.00 1.55 11.48
N SER A 210 16.40 0.79 12.49
CA SER A 210 17.79 0.32 12.63
C SER A 210 18.21 -0.71 11.57
N GLY A 211 17.26 -1.38 10.93
CA GLY A 211 17.51 -2.32 9.82
C GLY A 211 17.52 -1.66 8.44
N LEU A 212 17.23 -0.36 8.34
CA LEU A 212 17.12 0.30 7.04
C LEU A 212 18.47 0.50 6.38
N LEU A 213 18.52 0.20 5.09
CA LEU A 213 19.64 0.50 4.19
C LEU A 213 19.29 1.73 3.33
N SER A 214 20.30 2.48 2.94
CA SER A 214 20.14 3.54 1.94
C SER A 214 19.74 2.97 0.57
N PHE A 215 19.16 3.79 -0.31
CA PHE A 215 18.84 3.35 -1.67
C PHE A 215 20.06 2.88 -2.46
N GLU A 216 21.22 3.45 -2.20
CA GLU A 216 22.46 3.00 -2.84
C GLU A 216 22.85 1.61 -2.37
N GLU A 217 22.86 1.35 -1.07
CA GLU A 217 23.13 0.02 -0.49
C GLU A 217 22.11 -1.03 -0.97
N LEU A 218 20.81 -0.67 -1.02
CA LEU A 218 19.76 -1.54 -1.54
C LEU A 218 20.03 -1.90 -3.02
N ARG A 219 20.39 -0.93 -3.87
CA ARG A 219 20.73 -1.18 -5.28
C ARG A 219 21.94 -2.10 -5.40
N GLN A 220 22.99 -1.83 -4.65
CA GLN A 220 24.21 -2.68 -4.63
C GLN A 220 23.86 -4.11 -4.19
N LYS A 221 23.04 -4.28 -3.16
CA LYS A 221 22.60 -5.61 -2.69
C LYS A 221 21.78 -6.34 -3.77
N MET A 222 20.87 -5.64 -4.45
CA MET A 222 20.09 -6.19 -5.56
C MET A 222 20.98 -6.58 -6.77
N GLU A 223 21.93 -5.74 -7.15
CA GLU A 223 22.89 -5.99 -8.24
C GLU A 223 23.83 -7.18 -7.91
N ALA A 224 24.15 -7.36 -6.65
CA ALA A 224 24.90 -8.50 -6.15
C ALA A 224 24.10 -9.83 -6.13
N GLY A 225 22.81 -9.79 -6.54
CA GLY A 225 21.97 -10.98 -6.63
C GLY A 225 21.20 -11.28 -5.34
N TRP A 226 20.70 -10.24 -4.65
CA TRP A 226 19.82 -10.45 -3.50
C TRP A 226 18.59 -11.29 -3.88
N GLU A 227 18.48 -12.45 -3.27
CA GLU A 227 17.48 -13.46 -3.61
C GLU A 227 16.05 -12.95 -3.34
N LYS A 228 15.11 -13.29 -4.24
CA LYS A 228 13.69 -13.03 -4.08
C LYS A 228 13.00 -14.14 -3.31
N GLN A 229 11.99 -13.78 -2.53
CA GLN A 229 11.09 -14.77 -1.95
C GLN A 229 10.20 -15.33 -3.07
N ASN A 230 10.23 -16.65 -3.24
CA ASN A 230 9.31 -17.39 -4.11
C ASN A 230 8.23 -18.00 -3.20
N ILE A 231 7.15 -17.27 -3.00
CA ILE A 231 6.00 -17.71 -2.18
C ILE A 231 4.85 -18.09 -3.09
#